data_8faf05d5dc24d35731c41b539c4b78f0
#
_entry.id   8faf05d5dc24d35731c41b539c4b78f0
#
_cell.length_a   1.000
_cell.length_b   1.000
_cell.length_c   1.000
_cell.angle_alpha   90.00
_cell.angle_beta   90.00
_cell.angle_gamma   90.00
#
_symmetry.space_group_name_H-M   'P 1'
#
loop_
_entity.id
_entity.type
_entity.pdbx_description
1 polymer ?
#
loop_
_entity_poly.entity_id
_entity_poly.type
_entity_poly.pdbx_seq_one_letter_code
_entity_poly.pdbx_strand_id
1 'polypeptide(L)'
;MPVAFINATNAWGGTESMRHRSNFIVTIFTVMILTVIALVCGGQRTLVTASSTPVNVPGPSQFYLQHNLISDGSVDADLTDINLVNAWGLVAGPTTPWWTANNGTGTTTLYNVGTGTIVTHFTVPGVGGEQGNPTGLIFNGGTAFVVNNGVGSPAPARFIFSSEDGTISAFKGAPIVTVVPNAQAPAHGAIYKGLAIDSTTAGQFLYATDFHNNKVDIFDGSFHAVTIPGAFTDPNLPAGFAPFGIQNINGTIYVTYALQDEDQEDDVAGPGNGYVDAYDTSGTFIRRVASAGELNSPWGLALAPEDFGRFSGDLLIGNFGDGRIHAFDPAQLTSDGEFEAVGLLHSASGKPIAIDGLWALQFGHGNSANGPANTLFFTAGPGDEEHGLFGSLVNVPPPGRQRAD
;
A
#
# COMPACT_ATOMS: atom_id res chain seq x y z
N MET A 1 45.11 37.91 -31.59
CA MET A 1 44.71 39.28 -31.91
C MET A 1 43.32 39.47 -31.42
N PRO A 2 43.09 40.57 -30.71
CA PRO A 2 41.93 40.72 -29.84
C PRO A 2 40.88 41.65 -30.43
N VAL A 3 39.91 41.99 -29.58
CA VAL A 3 39.00 43.18 -29.62
C VAL A 3 37.61 42.86 -30.13
N ALA A 4 36.49 43.29 -29.52
CA ALA A 4 36.28 44.28 -28.46
C ALA A 4 34.88 44.08 -27.82
N PHE A 5 34.82 44.55 -26.59
CA PHE A 5 33.59 44.97 -25.88
C PHE A 5 32.79 46.06 -26.59
N ILE A 6 31.48 46.05 -26.42
CA ILE A 6 30.71 47.30 -26.27
C ILE A 6 29.61 47.08 -25.22
N ASN A 7 29.74 47.84 -24.14
CA ASN A 7 28.69 48.21 -23.18
C ASN A 7 27.77 49.30 -23.77
N ALA A 8 26.52 49.25 -23.44
CA ALA A 8 25.69 50.46 -23.39
C ALA A 8 24.66 50.34 -22.26
N THR A 9 24.81 51.23 -21.33
CA THR A 9 24.00 51.54 -20.16
C THR A 9 22.83 52.47 -20.49
N ASN A 10 21.93 52.53 -19.51
CA ASN A 10 20.96 53.57 -19.14
C ASN A 10 19.51 53.25 -19.52
N ALA A 11 18.56 53.38 -18.67
CA ALA A 11 18.27 53.82 -17.29
C ALA A 11 16.85 54.42 -17.31
N TRP A 12 16.21 54.43 -16.16
CA TRP A 12 14.95 55.10 -15.79
C TRP A 12 13.66 54.40 -16.21
N GLY A 13 12.65 54.14 -15.36
CA GLY A 13 12.35 54.50 -13.99
C GLY A 13 10.86 54.26 -13.75
N GLY A 14 10.45 54.10 -12.52
CA GLY A 14 9.05 54.30 -12.13
C GLY A 14 8.34 53.06 -11.60
N THR A 15 8.44 52.87 -10.31
CA THR A 15 7.40 52.59 -9.31
C THR A 15 6.02 52.17 -9.79
N GLU A 16 5.54 50.98 -9.35
CA GLU A 16 4.42 50.92 -8.41
C GLU A 16 4.20 49.49 -7.89
N SER A 17 4.17 49.45 -6.58
CA SER A 17 3.81 48.28 -5.75
C SER A 17 2.33 47.99 -5.92
N MET A 18 1.98 46.76 -6.33
CA MET A 18 0.67 46.17 -5.99
C MET A 18 0.82 44.84 -5.30
N ARG A 19 0.70 44.92 -3.98
CA ARG A 19 0.48 43.74 -3.13
C ARG A 19 -0.92 43.19 -3.42
N HIS A 20 -1.03 42.05 -4.06
CA HIS A 20 -2.25 41.27 -4.02
C HIS A 20 -2.25 40.45 -2.72
N ARG A 21 -3.06 40.90 -1.78
CA ARG A 21 -3.49 40.12 -0.62
C ARG A 21 -4.55 39.15 -1.13
N SER A 22 -4.24 37.88 -1.06
CA SER A 22 -5.23 36.80 -1.19
C SER A 22 -6.12 36.83 0.06
N ASN A 23 -7.39 37.18 -0.12
CA ASN A 23 -8.39 37.12 0.95
C ASN A 23 -8.87 35.69 1.10
N PHE A 24 -8.52 35.07 2.21
CA PHE A 24 -9.21 33.89 2.72
C PHE A 24 -10.63 34.32 3.12
N ILE A 25 -11.63 33.79 2.41
CA ILE A 25 -13.04 33.94 2.79
C ILE A 25 -13.31 32.85 3.85
N VAL A 26 -13.31 33.28 5.11
CA VAL A 26 -13.87 32.50 6.21
C VAL A 26 -15.40 32.68 6.14
N THR A 27 -16.11 31.65 5.74
CA THR A 27 -17.58 31.66 5.78
C THR A 27 -18.04 31.43 7.20
N ILE A 28 -18.30 32.53 7.92
CA ILE A 28 -18.98 32.50 9.22
C ILE A 28 -20.47 32.33 8.92
N PHE A 29 -21.04 31.21 9.30
CA PHE A 29 -22.50 31.03 9.36
C PHE A 29 -23.08 31.91 10.46
N THR A 30 -23.65 33.04 10.06
CA THR A 30 -24.41 33.93 10.94
C THR A 30 -25.80 33.31 11.15
N VAL A 31 -26.05 32.88 12.37
CA VAL A 31 -27.39 32.47 12.82
C VAL A 31 -28.28 33.70 12.85
N MET A 32 -29.25 33.75 11.98
CA MET A 32 -30.24 34.84 11.91
C MET A 32 -31.26 34.68 13.05
N ILE A 33 -31.16 35.52 14.06
CA ILE A 33 -32.15 35.67 15.15
C ILE A 33 -33.34 36.45 14.56
N LEU A 34 -34.43 35.79 14.31
CA LEU A 34 -35.72 36.42 13.99
C LEU A 34 -36.36 36.90 15.31
N THR A 35 -36.26 38.19 15.57
CA THR A 35 -37.03 38.86 16.67
C THR A 35 -38.41 39.22 16.14
N VAL A 36 -39.39 38.46 16.54
CA VAL A 36 -40.81 38.82 16.30
C VAL A 36 -41.27 39.67 17.48
N ILE A 37 -41.54 40.94 17.20
CA ILE A 37 -42.24 41.84 18.15
C ILE A 37 -43.71 41.53 18.07
N ALA A 38 -44.29 40.90 19.10
CA ALA A 38 -45.70 40.75 19.26
C ALA A 38 -46.19 41.67 20.36
N LEU A 39 -47.18 42.47 20.01
CA LEU A 39 -47.85 43.48 20.83
C LEU A 39 -48.63 42.85 21.96
N VAL A 40 -48.64 43.52 23.08
CA VAL A 40 -49.18 43.16 24.39
C VAL A 40 -50.68 42.78 24.34
N CYS A 41 -50.98 41.57 24.86
CA CYS A 41 -52.22 41.29 25.62
C CYS A 41 -51.86 40.26 26.69
N GLY A 42 -52.16 40.59 27.93
CA GLY A 42 -51.73 39.90 29.13
C GLY A 42 -52.16 38.43 29.22
N GLY A 43 -51.14 37.59 29.26
CA GLY A 43 -51.24 36.17 29.57
C GLY A 43 -49.81 35.67 29.83
N GLN A 44 -49.53 35.20 31.04
CA GLN A 44 -48.25 34.59 31.39
C GLN A 44 -48.02 33.39 30.47
N ARG A 45 -47.08 33.54 29.52
CA ARG A 45 -46.56 32.42 28.74
C ARG A 45 -45.26 31.95 29.38
N THR A 46 -45.29 30.78 29.95
CA THR A 46 -44.10 30.04 30.36
C THR A 46 -43.26 29.78 29.13
N LEU A 47 -42.09 30.40 28.99
CA LEU A 47 -41.12 30.07 27.98
C LEU A 47 -40.55 28.68 28.29
N VAL A 48 -40.99 27.68 27.56
CA VAL A 48 -40.32 26.38 27.54
C VAL A 48 -39.08 26.56 26.68
N THR A 49 -37.96 26.79 27.36
CA THR A 49 -36.65 26.68 26.71
C THR A 49 -36.44 25.20 26.35
N ALA A 50 -36.58 24.87 25.07
CA ALA A 50 -36.14 23.58 24.59
C ALA A 50 -34.61 23.48 24.79
N SER A 51 -34.22 22.78 25.84
CA SER A 51 -32.84 22.38 26.03
C SER A 51 -32.48 21.41 24.88
N SER A 52 -31.80 21.89 23.85
CA SER A 52 -31.16 21.02 22.87
C SER A 52 -30.02 20.33 23.58
N THR A 53 -30.28 19.11 24.06
CA THR A 53 -29.16 18.22 24.41
C THR A 53 -28.29 18.09 23.15
N PRO A 54 -26.99 18.32 23.26
CA PRO A 54 -26.11 18.11 22.12
C PRO A 54 -26.29 16.65 21.66
N VAL A 55 -26.67 16.46 20.40
CA VAL A 55 -26.67 15.15 19.77
C VAL A 55 -25.21 14.74 19.75
N ASN A 56 -24.83 13.80 20.58
CA ASN A 56 -23.50 13.22 20.57
C ASN A 56 -23.39 12.39 19.28
N VAL A 57 -22.89 12.99 18.20
CA VAL A 57 -22.57 12.29 16.97
C VAL A 57 -21.37 11.42 17.32
N PRO A 58 -21.50 10.08 17.26
CA PRO A 58 -20.35 9.22 17.48
C PRO A 58 -19.23 9.58 16.51
N GLY A 59 -18.01 9.66 17.01
CA GLY A 59 -16.84 9.82 16.14
C GLY A 59 -16.69 8.64 15.16
N PRO A 60 -15.82 8.76 14.15
CA PRO A 60 -15.56 7.69 13.19
C PRO A 60 -15.24 6.37 13.90
N SER A 61 -15.75 5.26 13.38
CA SER A 61 -15.55 3.94 13.97
C SER A 61 -14.16 3.40 13.67
N GLN A 62 -13.54 2.78 14.68
CA GLN A 62 -12.27 2.04 14.54
C GLN A 62 -12.49 0.53 14.39
N PHE A 63 -13.73 0.08 14.21
CA PHE A 63 -14.09 -1.33 14.13
C PHE A 63 -14.25 -1.77 12.69
N TYR A 64 -13.77 -2.97 12.41
CA TYR A 64 -13.76 -3.55 11.07
C TYR A 64 -14.30 -4.97 11.13
N LEU A 65 -15.02 -5.34 10.08
CA LEU A 65 -15.48 -6.70 9.86
C LEU A 65 -14.54 -7.38 8.87
N GLN A 66 -13.90 -8.46 9.31
CA GLN A 66 -13.14 -9.33 8.43
C GLN A 66 -14.09 -10.30 7.73
N HIS A 67 -13.91 -10.46 6.43
CA HIS A 67 -14.61 -11.42 5.61
C HIS A 67 -13.59 -12.24 4.81
N ASN A 68 -13.58 -13.54 5.04
CA ASN A 68 -12.73 -14.48 4.31
C ASN A 68 -13.42 -14.82 2.99
N LEU A 69 -12.86 -14.39 1.89
CA LEU A 69 -13.45 -14.56 0.56
C LEU A 69 -13.05 -15.89 -0.07
N ILE A 70 -11.77 -16.24 0.02
CA ILE A 70 -11.20 -17.44 -0.60
C ILE A 70 -10.11 -17.99 0.30
N SER A 71 -10.09 -19.32 0.49
CA SER A 71 -9.00 -20.04 1.14
C SER A 71 -8.65 -21.30 0.34
N ASP A 72 -7.54 -21.93 0.68
CA ASP A 72 -7.16 -23.26 0.16
C ASP A 72 -8.00 -24.41 0.76
N GLY A 73 -8.88 -24.08 1.71
CA GLY A 73 -9.71 -25.01 2.46
C GLY A 73 -9.28 -25.18 3.93
N SER A 74 -8.20 -24.54 4.36
CA SER A 74 -7.70 -24.57 5.75
C SER A 74 -8.53 -23.74 6.72
N VAL A 75 -9.06 -22.61 6.22
CA VAL A 75 -9.97 -21.74 6.97
C VAL A 75 -11.30 -21.61 6.26
N ASP A 76 -12.36 -21.34 7.03
CA ASP A 76 -13.72 -21.13 6.49
C ASP A 76 -13.77 -19.85 5.65
N ALA A 77 -14.20 -19.94 4.39
CA ALA A 77 -14.28 -18.87 3.42
C ALA A 77 -15.40 -19.12 2.42
N ASP A 78 -15.80 -18.09 1.65
CA ASP A 78 -16.91 -18.21 0.67
C ASP A 78 -16.56 -19.21 -0.45
N LEU A 79 -15.30 -19.28 -0.88
CA LEU A 79 -14.83 -20.17 -1.93
C LEU A 79 -13.55 -20.89 -1.52
N THR A 80 -13.30 -22.04 -2.15
CA THR A 80 -12.05 -22.80 -2.00
C THR A 80 -11.27 -22.79 -3.31
N ASP A 81 -9.98 -22.40 -3.24
CA ASP A 81 -9.02 -22.54 -4.33
C ASP A 81 -7.72 -23.19 -3.81
N ILE A 82 -7.50 -24.42 -4.19
CA ILE A 82 -6.31 -25.20 -3.79
C ILE A 82 -4.98 -24.60 -4.32
N ASN A 83 -5.04 -23.66 -5.27
CA ASN A 83 -3.85 -22.96 -5.73
C ASN A 83 -3.48 -21.77 -4.84
N LEU A 84 -4.38 -21.31 -3.96
CA LEU A 84 -4.13 -20.19 -3.06
C LEU A 84 -3.36 -20.69 -1.82
N VAL A 85 -2.07 -20.96 -1.96
CA VAL A 85 -1.19 -21.34 -0.85
C VAL A 85 -0.12 -20.29 -0.70
N ASN A 86 0.09 -19.81 0.53
CA ASN A 86 1.05 -18.77 0.88
C ASN A 86 0.95 -17.58 -0.09
N ALA A 87 -0.21 -16.93 -0.13
CA ALA A 87 -0.47 -15.84 -1.06
C ALA A 87 0.15 -14.54 -0.57
N TRP A 88 1.20 -14.06 -1.25
CA TRP A 88 1.92 -12.83 -0.90
C TRP A 88 1.34 -11.61 -1.61
N GLY A 89 1.74 -11.38 -2.86
CA GLY A 89 1.35 -10.21 -3.63
C GLY A 89 -0.14 -10.19 -4.00
N LEU A 90 -0.73 -9.01 -3.95
CA LEU A 90 -2.12 -8.75 -4.31
C LEU A 90 -2.19 -7.48 -5.14
N VAL A 91 -2.73 -7.53 -6.35
CA VAL A 91 -2.93 -6.33 -7.16
C VAL A 91 -4.16 -6.45 -8.07
N ALA A 92 -4.81 -5.33 -8.33
CA ALA A 92 -5.75 -5.19 -9.44
C ALA A 92 -5.36 -3.97 -10.29
N GLY A 93 -5.61 -4.04 -11.59
CA GLY A 93 -5.67 -2.85 -12.41
C GLY A 93 -7.02 -2.13 -12.20
N PRO A 94 -7.19 -0.91 -12.71
CA PRO A 94 -8.38 -0.10 -12.45
C PRO A 94 -9.72 -0.79 -12.75
N THR A 95 -9.74 -1.77 -13.65
CA THR A 95 -10.96 -2.49 -14.05
C THR A 95 -10.78 -4.00 -14.13
N THR A 96 -9.67 -4.54 -13.62
CA THR A 96 -9.40 -5.98 -13.66
C THR A 96 -9.87 -6.66 -12.38
N PRO A 97 -10.07 -7.99 -12.40
CA PRO A 97 -10.12 -8.81 -11.20
C PRO A 97 -8.84 -8.64 -10.36
N TRP A 98 -8.86 -9.11 -9.13
CA TRP A 98 -7.69 -9.26 -8.30
C TRP A 98 -6.77 -10.37 -8.85
N TRP A 99 -5.48 -10.12 -8.76
CA TRP A 99 -4.42 -11.08 -9.02
C TRP A 99 -3.65 -11.32 -7.73
N THR A 100 -3.37 -12.58 -7.41
CA THR A 100 -2.55 -12.98 -6.27
C THR A 100 -1.26 -13.64 -6.73
N ALA A 101 -0.20 -13.49 -5.97
CA ALA A 101 1.04 -14.24 -6.13
C ALA A 101 1.05 -15.39 -5.11
N ASN A 102 0.75 -16.60 -5.57
CA ASN A 102 0.62 -17.78 -4.70
C ASN A 102 2.00 -18.45 -4.61
N ASN A 103 2.78 -18.06 -3.62
CA ASN A 103 4.17 -18.50 -3.44
C ASN A 103 4.27 -20.01 -3.33
N GLY A 104 3.47 -20.64 -2.44
CA GLY A 104 3.53 -22.06 -2.16
C GLY A 104 3.14 -22.97 -3.32
N THR A 105 2.40 -22.47 -4.32
CA THR A 105 2.03 -23.25 -5.51
C THR A 105 2.67 -22.75 -6.80
N GLY A 106 3.48 -21.68 -6.75
CA GLY A 106 4.11 -21.07 -7.92
C GLY A 106 3.13 -20.60 -8.98
N THR A 107 1.95 -20.15 -8.54
CA THR A 107 0.88 -19.74 -9.44
C THR A 107 0.45 -18.29 -9.16
N THR A 108 -0.34 -17.76 -10.07
CA THR A 108 -1.16 -16.57 -9.86
C THR A 108 -2.59 -16.91 -10.16
N THR A 109 -3.52 -16.52 -9.29
CA THR A 109 -4.95 -16.74 -9.49
C THR A 109 -5.68 -15.41 -9.63
N LEU A 110 -6.74 -15.39 -10.43
CA LEU A 110 -7.57 -14.22 -10.69
C LEU A 110 -8.92 -14.38 -10.01
N TYR A 111 -9.29 -13.42 -9.16
CA TYR A 111 -10.53 -13.41 -8.40
C TYR A 111 -11.40 -12.21 -8.72
N ASN A 112 -12.61 -12.44 -9.19
CA ASN A 112 -13.61 -11.39 -9.37
C ASN A 112 -14.55 -11.36 -8.15
N VAL A 113 -14.35 -10.37 -7.28
CA VAL A 113 -15.09 -10.28 -6.01
C VAL A 113 -16.56 -9.86 -6.21
N GLY A 114 -16.89 -9.16 -7.29
CA GLY A 114 -18.27 -8.77 -7.56
C GLY A 114 -19.15 -9.90 -8.06
N THR A 115 -18.55 -10.90 -8.70
CA THR A 115 -19.26 -12.13 -9.13
C THR A 115 -19.02 -13.30 -8.17
N GLY A 116 -18.09 -13.15 -7.21
CA GLY A 116 -17.72 -14.23 -6.30
C GLY A 116 -17.16 -15.43 -7.07
N THR A 117 -16.22 -15.21 -8.00
CA THR A 117 -15.71 -16.29 -8.87
C THR A 117 -14.20 -16.32 -8.96
N ILE A 118 -13.65 -17.53 -9.01
CA ILE A 118 -12.29 -17.81 -9.47
C ILE A 118 -12.32 -17.76 -10.99
N VAL A 119 -11.61 -16.80 -11.59
CA VAL A 119 -11.66 -16.58 -13.04
C VAL A 119 -10.76 -17.58 -13.77
N THR A 120 -9.50 -17.67 -13.35
CA THR A 120 -8.49 -18.59 -13.89
C THR A 120 -7.22 -18.52 -13.04
N HIS A 121 -6.27 -19.40 -13.30
CA HIS A 121 -4.91 -19.33 -12.75
C HIS A 121 -3.86 -19.55 -13.84
N PHE A 122 -2.62 -19.15 -13.58
CA PHE A 122 -1.46 -19.37 -14.45
C PHE A 122 -0.26 -19.76 -13.60
N THR A 123 0.62 -20.60 -14.14
CA THR A 123 1.94 -20.85 -13.53
C THR A 123 2.82 -19.64 -13.73
N VAL A 124 3.52 -19.21 -12.69
CA VAL A 124 4.57 -18.19 -12.72
C VAL A 124 5.91 -18.92 -12.88
N PRO A 125 6.63 -18.74 -13.99
CA PRO A 125 7.89 -19.41 -14.18
C PRO A 125 9.00 -18.78 -13.34
N GLY A 126 9.84 -19.63 -12.80
CA GLY A 126 11.07 -19.30 -12.09
C GLY A 126 12.33 -19.54 -12.91
N VAL A 127 13.42 -19.87 -12.22
CA VAL A 127 14.73 -20.17 -12.82
C VAL A 127 14.63 -21.35 -13.78
N GLY A 128 15.22 -21.17 -14.96
CA GLY A 128 15.24 -22.23 -15.98
C GLY A 128 13.89 -22.60 -16.59
N GLY A 129 12.83 -21.87 -16.27
CA GLY A 129 11.46 -22.15 -16.68
C GLY A 129 10.74 -23.18 -15.81
N GLU A 130 11.34 -23.59 -14.70
CA GLU A 130 10.68 -24.35 -13.64
C GLU A 130 9.60 -23.48 -12.96
N GLN A 131 8.85 -24.04 -12.05
CA GLN A 131 7.87 -23.31 -11.24
C GLN A 131 8.60 -22.34 -10.29
N GLY A 132 8.19 -21.07 -10.29
CA GLY A 132 8.75 -20.06 -9.39
C GLY A 132 8.04 -20.02 -8.04
N ASN A 133 8.56 -19.16 -7.14
CA ASN A 133 7.95 -18.84 -5.85
C ASN A 133 7.59 -17.35 -5.84
N PRO A 134 6.49 -16.94 -6.52
CA PRO A 134 6.14 -15.53 -6.70
C PRO A 134 5.81 -14.85 -5.39
N THR A 135 6.32 -13.63 -5.21
CA THR A 135 6.17 -12.79 -4.02
C THR A 135 5.50 -11.46 -4.34
N GLY A 136 6.28 -10.45 -4.76
CA GLY A 136 5.75 -9.16 -5.18
C GLY A 136 5.01 -9.22 -6.52
N LEU A 137 3.96 -8.41 -6.65
CA LEU A 137 3.12 -8.37 -7.84
C LEU A 137 2.63 -6.94 -8.10
N ILE A 138 2.80 -6.47 -9.35
CA ILE A 138 2.34 -5.15 -9.77
C ILE A 138 1.49 -5.19 -11.04
N PHE A 139 0.63 -4.18 -11.19
CA PHE A 139 -0.05 -3.85 -12.43
C PHE A 139 0.71 -2.75 -13.17
N ASN A 140 1.06 -3.00 -14.44
CA ASN A 140 1.63 -1.98 -15.30
C ASN A 140 0.54 -1.33 -16.16
N GLY A 141 0.19 -0.10 -15.83
CA GLY A 141 -0.72 0.72 -16.63
C GLY A 141 -0.06 1.45 -17.80
N GLY A 142 1.27 1.36 -17.92
CA GLY A 142 2.07 2.07 -18.91
C GLY A 142 2.33 1.30 -20.20
N THR A 143 3.26 1.83 -20.99
CA THR A 143 3.62 1.28 -22.31
C THR A 143 5.03 0.68 -22.35
N ALA A 144 5.82 0.83 -21.31
CA ALA A 144 7.11 0.17 -21.14
C ALA A 144 6.94 -1.32 -20.76
N PHE A 145 8.04 -1.98 -20.49
CA PHE A 145 8.07 -3.40 -20.13
C PHE A 145 7.46 -4.30 -21.21
N VAL A 146 7.90 -4.08 -22.46
CA VAL A 146 7.41 -4.83 -23.63
C VAL A 146 7.95 -6.27 -23.60
N VAL A 147 7.03 -7.22 -23.69
CA VAL A 147 7.31 -8.66 -23.61
C VAL A 147 6.94 -9.37 -24.93
N ASN A 148 7.79 -10.30 -25.30
CA ASN A 148 7.49 -11.28 -26.35
C ASN A 148 7.38 -12.67 -25.73
N ASN A 149 6.17 -13.19 -25.58
CA ASN A 149 5.92 -14.53 -25.03
C ASN A 149 5.68 -15.59 -26.13
N GLY A 150 6.05 -15.30 -27.39
CA GLY A 150 5.84 -16.21 -28.53
C GLY A 150 4.40 -16.24 -29.05
N VAL A 151 3.46 -15.52 -28.44
CA VAL A 151 2.05 -15.46 -28.85
C VAL A 151 1.67 -14.03 -29.27
N GLY A 152 1.30 -13.84 -30.52
CA GLY A 152 0.99 -12.54 -31.12
C GLY A 152 2.21 -11.60 -31.15
N SER A 153 1.97 -10.29 -31.35
CA SER A 153 3.04 -9.29 -31.38
C SER A 153 3.53 -8.98 -29.96
N PRO A 154 4.81 -8.55 -29.80
CA PRO A 154 5.28 -8.00 -28.54
C PRO A 154 4.39 -6.85 -28.05
N ALA A 155 4.11 -6.81 -26.76
CA ALA A 155 3.26 -5.79 -26.13
C ALA A 155 3.71 -5.54 -24.68
N PRO A 156 3.33 -4.40 -24.08
CA PRO A 156 3.58 -4.13 -22.67
C PRO A 156 3.01 -5.24 -21.77
N ALA A 157 3.80 -5.69 -20.82
CA ALA A 157 3.31 -6.54 -19.75
C ALA A 157 2.22 -5.79 -18.95
N ARG A 158 1.16 -6.49 -18.59
CA ARG A 158 0.08 -5.94 -17.76
C ARG A 158 0.30 -6.24 -16.29
N PHE A 159 0.88 -7.40 -15.98
CA PHE A 159 1.23 -7.81 -14.63
C PHE A 159 2.67 -8.31 -14.63
N ILE A 160 3.40 -7.97 -13.57
CA ILE A 160 4.81 -8.31 -13.41
C ILE A 160 4.98 -8.87 -12.01
N PHE A 161 5.75 -9.93 -11.87
CA PHE A 161 5.96 -10.71 -10.65
C PHE A 161 7.45 -10.71 -10.31
N SER A 162 7.77 -10.58 -9.04
CA SER A 162 9.06 -11.00 -8.48
C SER A 162 8.92 -12.36 -7.80
N SER A 163 10.02 -13.08 -7.67
CA SER A 163 10.07 -14.41 -7.04
C SER A 163 11.26 -14.54 -6.11
N GLU A 164 11.15 -15.40 -5.09
CA GLU A 164 12.25 -15.68 -4.16
C GLU A 164 13.45 -16.34 -4.83
N ASP A 165 13.24 -17.03 -5.93
CA ASP A 165 14.33 -17.57 -6.75
C ASP A 165 15.10 -16.47 -7.53
N GLY A 166 14.83 -15.18 -7.28
CA GLY A 166 15.49 -14.02 -7.86
C GLY A 166 15.09 -13.74 -9.31
N THR A 167 13.99 -14.31 -9.80
CA THR A 167 13.49 -14.01 -11.15
C THR A 167 12.46 -12.89 -11.15
N ILE A 168 12.34 -12.18 -12.28
CA ILE A 168 11.20 -11.32 -12.62
C ILE A 168 10.47 -11.97 -13.79
N SER A 169 9.17 -12.16 -13.66
CA SER A 169 8.30 -12.74 -14.69
C SER A 169 7.19 -11.77 -15.08
N ALA A 170 6.71 -11.86 -16.33
CA ALA A 170 5.80 -10.87 -16.87
C ALA A 170 4.68 -11.48 -17.72
N PHE A 171 3.49 -10.89 -17.60
CA PHE A 171 2.26 -11.29 -18.28
C PHE A 171 1.74 -10.19 -19.21
N LYS A 172 1.69 -10.45 -20.50
CA LYS A 172 0.93 -9.68 -21.51
C LYS A 172 -0.28 -10.42 -22.07
N GLY A 173 -0.54 -11.60 -21.59
CA GLY A 173 -1.37 -12.71 -22.07
C GLY A 173 -0.59 -14.01 -21.90
N ALA A 174 -1.28 -15.13 -21.72
CA ALA A 174 -0.63 -16.43 -21.52
C ALA A 174 0.28 -16.83 -22.69
N PRO A 175 1.40 -17.51 -22.42
CA PRO A 175 1.95 -17.83 -21.11
C PRO A 175 2.63 -16.62 -20.42
N ILE A 176 2.84 -16.71 -19.11
CA ILE A 176 3.78 -15.84 -18.37
C ILE A 176 5.19 -16.27 -18.76
N VAL A 177 6.11 -15.31 -18.85
CA VAL A 177 7.50 -15.58 -19.21
C VAL A 177 8.47 -14.90 -18.26
N THR A 178 9.57 -15.56 -17.94
CA THR A 178 10.67 -14.97 -17.19
C THR A 178 11.37 -13.94 -18.09
N VAL A 179 11.51 -12.70 -17.58
CA VAL A 179 12.12 -11.56 -18.28
C VAL A 179 13.42 -11.12 -17.65
N VAL A 180 13.61 -11.36 -16.35
CA VAL A 180 14.88 -11.22 -15.65
C VAL A 180 15.21 -12.59 -15.05
N PRO A 181 16.12 -13.36 -15.66
CA PRO A 181 16.57 -14.60 -15.07
C PRO A 181 17.55 -14.30 -13.92
N ASN A 182 17.51 -15.08 -12.86
CA ASN A 182 18.51 -15.02 -11.79
C ASN A 182 19.90 -15.59 -12.22
N ALA A 183 20.19 -15.55 -13.52
CA ALA A 183 21.39 -16.12 -14.13
C ALA A 183 22.69 -15.31 -13.84
N GLN A 184 22.55 -14.16 -13.22
CA GLN A 184 23.68 -13.28 -12.86
C GLN A 184 24.05 -13.42 -11.38
N ALA A 185 23.43 -14.36 -10.67
CA ALA A 185 23.76 -14.55 -9.27
C ALA A 185 25.15 -15.18 -9.12
N PRO A 186 26.11 -14.46 -8.52
CA PRO A 186 27.19 -15.11 -7.82
C PRO A 186 26.60 -16.03 -6.75
N ALA A 187 27.42 -16.75 -5.98
CA ALA A 187 27.02 -17.74 -4.96
C ALA A 187 25.91 -17.29 -3.97
N HIS A 188 25.37 -16.09 -4.11
CA HIS A 188 24.32 -15.45 -3.35
C HIS A 188 23.39 -14.72 -4.33
N GLY A 189 22.44 -15.42 -4.92
CA GLY A 189 21.40 -14.88 -5.80
C GLY A 189 20.51 -13.88 -5.10
N ALA A 190 19.78 -13.07 -5.87
CA ALA A 190 18.73 -12.23 -5.29
C ALA A 190 17.61 -13.13 -4.73
N ILE A 191 17.04 -12.72 -3.60
CA ILE A 191 15.78 -13.24 -3.06
C ILE A 191 14.79 -12.08 -3.01
N TYR A 192 13.91 -12.01 -4.01
CA TYR A 192 12.97 -10.90 -4.11
C TYR A 192 11.73 -11.14 -3.25
N LYS A 193 11.47 -10.23 -2.31
CA LYS A 193 10.32 -10.30 -1.40
C LYS A 193 9.18 -9.34 -1.78
N GLY A 194 9.46 -8.23 -2.45
CA GLY A 194 8.45 -7.26 -2.85
C GLY A 194 8.75 -6.63 -4.22
N LEU A 195 7.75 -6.02 -4.85
CA LEU A 195 7.86 -5.37 -6.15
C LEU A 195 7.00 -4.10 -6.21
N ALA A 196 7.58 -3.02 -6.70
CA ALA A 196 6.86 -1.78 -6.99
C ALA A 196 7.19 -1.25 -8.39
N ILE A 197 6.34 -0.37 -8.91
CA ILE A 197 6.53 0.29 -10.20
C ILE A 197 6.27 1.78 -10.07
N ASP A 198 7.03 2.59 -10.79
CA ASP A 198 6.71 4.00 -10.99
C ASP A 198 7.19 4.52 -12.33
N SER A 199 6.75 5.75 -12.63
CA SER A 199 7.14 6.50 -13.80
C SER A 199 7.82 7.80 -13.37
N THR A 200 9.07 7.98 -13.80
CA THR A 200 9.84 9.22 -13.62
C THR A 200 9.93 9.99 -14.94
N THR A 201 10.54 11.15 -14.91
CA THR A 201 10.87 11.89 -16.14
C THR A 201 11.88 11.16 -17.04
N ALA A 202 12.63 10.19 -16.48
CA ALA A 202 13.58 9.34 -17.19
C ALA A 202 12.93 8.07 -17.79
N GLY A 203 11.70 7.73 -17.40
CA GLY A 203 10.97 6.55 -17.87
C GLY A 203 10.24 5.82 -16.75
N GLN A 204 9.76 4.62 -17.07
CA GLN A 204 9.17 3.70 -16.07
C GLN A 204 10.27 2.81 -15.48
N PHE A 205 10.19 2.56 -14.20
CA PHE A 205 11.11 1.71 -13.44
C PHE A 205 10.36 0.70 -12.59
N LEU A 206 10.97 -0.49 -12.43
CA LEU A 206 10.60 -1.46 -11.40
C LEU A 206 11.60 -1.37 -10.25
N TYR A 207 11.13 -1.62 -9.05
CA TYR A 207 11.90 -1.67 -7.82
C TYR A 207 11.59 -3.00 -7.14
N ALA A 208 12.59 -3.86 -6.98
CA ALA A 208 12.46 -5.18 -6.34
C ALA A 208 13.31 -5.21 -5.07
N THR A 209 12.69 -5.54 -3.94
CA THR A 209 13.42 -5.70 -2.68
C THR A 209 14.20 -7.02 -2.70
N ASP A 210 15.52 -6.91 -2.83
CA ASP A 210 16.46 -8.03 -2.72
C ASP A 210 16.84 -8.20 -1.24
N PHE A 211 16.05 -9.01 -0.56
CA PHE A 211 16.18 -9.24 0.87
C PHE A 211 17.55 -9.84 1.23
N HIS A 212 18.00 -10.84 0.47
CA HIS A 212 19.26 -11.52 0.70
C HIS A 212 20.45 -10.57 0.66
N ASN A 213 20.49 -9.67 -0.35
CA ASN A 213 21.62 -8.76 -0.54
C ASN A 213 21.42 -7.39 0.12
N ASN A 214 20.37 -7.21 0.92
CA ASN A 214 20.06 -5.96 1.66
C ASN A 214 20.06 -4.72 0.74
N LYS A 215 19.31 -4.77 -0.36
CA LYS A 215 19.19 -3.68 -1.33
C LYS A 215 17.86 -3.70 -2.06
N VAL A 216 17.56 -2.61 -2.77
CA VAL A 216 16.49 -2.57 -3.75
C VAL A 216 17.12 -2.56 -5.13
N ASP A 217 16.83 -3.58 -5.93
CA ASP A 217 17.22 -3.63 -7.35
C ASP A 217 16.27 -2.80 -8.20
N ILE A 218 16.84 -2.07 -9.16
CA ILE A 218 16.11 -1.18 -10.05
C ILE A 218 16.23 -1.70 -11.47
N PHE A 219 15.10 -1.76 -12.20
CA PHE A 219 15.07 -2.15 -13.60
C PHE A 219 14.42 -1.06 -14.44
N ASP A 220 15.00 -0.75 -15.61
CA ASP A 220 14.42 0.18 -16.56
C ASP A 220 13.20 -0.43 -17.29
N GLY A 221 12.53 0.37 -18.11
CA GLY A 221 11.34 -0.05 -18.89
C GLY A 221 11.58 -1.14 -19.92
N SER A 222 12.81 -1.63 -20.02
CA SER A 222 13.22 -2.77 -20.86
C SER A 222 13.70 -3.96 -20.04
N PHE A 223 13.49 -3.96 -18.73
CA PHE A 223 13.96 -4.95 -17.75
C PHE A 223 15.48 -5.04 -17.61
N HIS A 224 16.24 -4.01 -18.00
CA HIS A 224 17.66 -3.97 -17.73
C HIS A 224 17.91 -3.43 -16.34
N ALA A 225 18.80 -4.09 -15.59
CA ALA A 225 19.24 -3.61 -14.29
C ALA A 225 19.92 -2.24 -14.37
N VAL A 226 19.54 -1.33 -13.49
CA VAL A 226 20.08 0.03 -13.39
C VAL A 226 20.65 0.24 -12.01
N THR A 227 21.86 0.77 -11.94
CA THR A 227 22.49 1.15 -10.67
C THR A 227 22.44 2.67 -10.50
N ILE A 228 21.75 3.12 -9.46
CA ILE A 228 21.71 4.52 -9.03
C ILE A 228 22.46 4.59 -7.70
N PRO A 229 23.67 5.19 -7.65
CA PRO A 229 24.46 5.22 -6.41
C PRO A 229 23.72 5.92 -5.27
N GLY A 230 23.59 5.24 -4.13
CA GLY A 230 22.92 5.75 -2.94
C GLY A 230 21.38 5.68 -2.96
N ALA A 231 20.78 5.13 -4.03
CA ALA A 231 19.33 4.92 -4.06
C ALA A 231 18.90 3.88 -3.02
N PHE A 232 17.74 4.10 -2.44
CA PHE A 232 17.13 3.24 -1.42
C PHE A 232 18.05 2.91 -0.25
N THR A 233 18.84 3.91 0.17
CA THR A 233 19.77 3.76 1.30
C THR A 233 19.34 4.67 2.45
N ASP A 234 19.09 4.08 3.62
CA ASP A 234 19.01 4.81 4.88
C ASP A 234 20.28 4.54 5.70
N PRO A 235 21.11 5.58 5.94
CA PRO A 235 22.37 5.43 6.69
C PRO A 235 22.14 5.10 8.18
N ASN A 236 20.89 5.23 8.67
CA ASN A 236 20.54 4.98 10.06
C ASN A 236 19.76 3.66 10.24
N LEU A 237 19.59 2.86 9.19
CA LEU A 237 18.99 1.54 9.33
C LEU A 237 19.93 0.65 10.15
N PRO A 238 19.45 0.01 11.23
CA PRO A 238 20.28 -0.91 12.00
C PRO A 238 20.78 -2.11 11.18
N ALA A 239 21.96 -2.61 11.51
CA ALA A 239 22.50 -3.79 10.85
C ALA A 239 21.61 -5.03 11.07
N GLY A 240 21.52 -5.88 10.06
CA GLY A 240 20.72 -7.10 10.06
C GLY A 240 19.30 -6.91 9.55
N PHE A 241 18.86 -5.68 9.26
CA PHE A 241 17.59 -5.42 8.61
C PHE A 241 17.76 -5.28 7.10
N ALA A 242 16.83 -5.85 6.33
CA ALA A 242 16.85 -5.81 4.88
C ALA A 242 15.48 -5.38 4.31
N PRO A 243 15.44 -4.79 3.08
CA PRO A 243 14.19 -4.41 2.41
C PRO A 243 13.29 -5.61 2.19
N PHE A 244 12.05 -5.56 2.69
CA PHE A 244 11.10 -6.67 2.70
C PHE A 244 9.91 -6.38 1.78
N GLY A 245 8.92 -5.61 2.22
CA GLY A 245 7.84 -5.12 1.38
C GLY A 245 8.19 -3.79 0.71
N ILE A 246 7.51 -3.46 -0.38
CA ILE A 246 7.67 -2.18 -1.09
C ILE A 246 6.38 -1.80 -1.79
N GLN A 247 5.98 -0.53 -1.68
CA GLN A 247 4.76 -0.03 -2.30
C GLN A 247 4.93 1.40 -2.79
N ASN A 248 4.48 1.66 -4.03
CA ASN A 248 4.31 3.02 -4.52
C ASN A 248 2.94 3.56 -4.08
N ILE A 249 2.93 4.61 -3.29
CA ILE A 249 1.72 5.30 -2.87
C ILE A 249 1.84 6.77 -3.29
N ASN A 250 1.08 7.15 -4.31
CA ASN A 250 1.03 8.53 -4.83
C ASN A 250 2.40 9.12 -5.23
N GLY A 251 3.32 8.28 -5.78
CA GLY A 251 4.66 8.72 -6.21
C GLY A 251 5.69 8.76 -5.08
N THR A 252 5.34 8.28 -3.89
CA THR A 252 6.29 7.99 -2.81
C THR A 252 6.47 6.49 -2.72
N ILE A 253 7.72 6.03 -2.74
CA ILE A 253 8.07 4.62 -2.57
C ILE A 253 8.30 4.37 -1.09
N TYR A 254 7.39 3.60 -0.50
CA TYR A 254 7.55 3.11 0.87
C TYR A 254 8.22 1.75 0.84
N VAL A 255 9.26 1.57 1.65
CA VAL A 255 9.99 0.31 1.81
C VAL A 255 9.88 -0.12 3.26
N THR A 256 9.44 -1.34 3.49
CA THR A 256 9.50 -1.95 4.81
C THR A 256 10.78 -2.77 4.95
N TYR A 257 11.25 -2.92 6.16
CA TYR A 257 12.44 -3.69 6.48
C TYR A 257 12.11 -4.70 7.58
N ALA A 258 12.61 -5.91 7.44
CA ALA A 258 12.54 -6.96 8.44
C ALA A 258 13.95 -7.42 8.86
N LEU A 259 14.05 -7.99 10.05
CA LEU A 259 15.29 -8.57 10.54
C LEU A 259 15.57 -9.87 9.78
N GLN A 260 16.76 -10.01 9.19
CA GLN A 260 17.16 -11.22 8.47
C GLN A 260 17.52 -12.35 9.46
N ASP A 261 17.25 -13.58 9.05
CA ASP A 261 17.78 -14.78 9.68
C ASP A 261 19.30 -14.95 9.41
N GLU A 262 19.90 -16.03 9.90
CA GLU A 262 21.34 -16.30 9.73
C GLU A 262 21.75 -16.56 8.28
N ASP A 263 20.84 -17.13 7.47
CA ASP A 263 21.05 -17.44 6.04
C ASP A 263 20.68 -16.26 5.14
N GLN A 264 20.08 -15.20 5.69
CA GLN A 264 19.62 -14.00 4.98
C GLN A 264 18.53 -14.30 3.95
N GLU A 265 17.74 -15.34 4.19
CA GLU A 265 16.68 -15.79 3.30
C GLU A 265 15.29 -15.38 3.80
N ASP A 266 15.04 -15.51 5.12
CA ASP A 266 13.75 -15.22 5.72
C ASP A 266 13.83 -14.20 6.86
N ASP A 267 12.68 -13.67 7.25
CA ASP A 267 12.58 -12.72 8.32
C ASP A 267 12.52 -13.41 9.70
N VAL A 268 13.05 -12.71 10.70
CA VAL A 268 12.93 -13.13 12.10
C VAL A 268 11.83 -12.30 12.76
N ALA A 269 10.65 -12.88 12.88
CA ALA A 269 9.51 -12.23 13.52
C ALA A 269 9.79 -11.95 15.01
N GLY A 270 9.34 -10.81 15.48
CA GLY A 270 9.47 -10.39 16.87
C GLY A 270 9.02 -8.94 17.08
N PRO A 271 8.55 -8.56 18.27
CA PRO A 271 8.17 -7.19 18.57
C PRO A 271 9.35 -6.21 18.36
N GLY A 272 9.15 -5.18 17.55
CA GLY A 272 10.17 -4.21 17.20
C GLY A 272 11.10 -4.64 16.05
N ASN A 273 10.90 -5.83 15.47
CA ASN A 273 11.68 -6.31 14.32
C ASN A 273 11.11 -5.75 13.01
N GLY A 274 11.14 -4.42 12.86
CA GLY A 274 10.68 -3.78 11.64
C GLY A 274 11.00 -2.29 11.59
N TYR A 275 11.14 -1.79 10.35
CA TYR A 275 11.27 -0.38 10.02
C TYR A 275 10.50 -0.08 8.74
N VAL A 276 10.14 1.18 8.54
CA VAL A 276 9.53 1.65 7.29
C VAL A 276 10.15 2.99 6.91
N ASP A 277 10.60 3.10 5.66
CA ASP A 277 11.15 4.31 5.08
C ASP A 277 10.35 4.78 3.88
N ALA A 278 10.40 6.08 3.63
CA ALA A 278 9.85 6.72 2.44
C ALA A 278 10.98 7.25 1.56
N TYR A 279 10.88 6.99 0.26
CA TYR A 279 11.80 7.44 -0.79
C TYR A 279 11.04 8.12 -1.91
N ASP A 280 11.71 9.00 -2.65
CA ASP A 280 11.19 9.43 -3.93
C ASP A 280 11.40 8.33 -5.01
N THR A 281 10.86 8.58 -6.20
CA THR A 281 10.96 7.61 -7.32
C THR A 281 12.35 7.45 -7.91
N SER A 282 13.32 8.27 -7.50
CA SER A 282 14.74 8.09 -7.81
C SER A 282 15.47 7.25 -6.75
N GLY A 283 14.78 6.86 -5.68
CA GLY A 283 15.34 6.17 -4.54
C GLY A 283 16.03 7.10 -3.53
N THR A 284 15.82 8.43 -3.64
CA THR A 284 16.35 9.38 -2.65
C THR A 284 15.55 9.27 -1.35
N PHE A 285 16.26 9.07 -0.23
CA PHE A 285 15.66 8.99 1.08
C PHE A 285 14.92 10.29 1.45
N ILE A 286 13.65 10.18 1.82
CA ILE A 286 12.82 11.29 2.28
C ILE A 286 12.80 11.33 3.80
N ARG A 287 12.44 10.20 4.43
CA ARG A 287 12.37 10.07 5.89
C ARG A 287 12.20 8.63 6.35
N ARG A 288 12.52 8.39 7.61
CA ARG A 288 11.98 7.27 8.36
C ARG A 288 10.50 7.53 8.64
N VAL A 289 9.66 6.52 8.38
CA VAL A 289 8.21 6.56 8.61
C VAL A 289 7.86 5.98 9.97
N ALA A 290 8.45 4.84 10.31
CA ALA A 290 8.24 4.17 11.59
C ALA A 290 9.45 3.28 11.94
N SER A 291 9.77 3.19 13.23
CA SER A 291 10.89 2.41 13.75
C SER A 291 10.44 1.45 14.84
N ALA A 292 10.85 0.20 14.76
CA ALA A 292 10.67 -0.79 15.83
C ALA A 292 9.25 -0.77 16.45
N GLY A 293 9.12 -0.66 17.76
CA GLY A 293 7.85 -0.44 18.45
C GLY A 293 6.76 -1.44 18.08
N GLU A 294 5.76 -0.95 17.36
CA GLU A 294 4.60 -1.73 16.90
C GLU A 294 4.89 -2.61 15.67
N LEU A 295 6.06 -2.48 15.07
CA LEU A 295 6.42 -3.21 13.86
C LEU A 295 6.99 -4.60 14.18
N ASN A 296 6.57 -5.58 13.38
CA ASN A 296 6.96 -6.98 13.50
C ASN A 296 6.95 -7.62 12.11
N SER A 297 8.11 -7.65 11.45
CA SER A 297 8.24 -8.06 10.05
C SER A 297 7.17 -7.43 9.16
N PRO A 298 7.13 -6.08 9.03
CA PRO A 298 6.09 -5.39 8.25
C PRO A 298 6.27 -5.65 6.76
N TRP A 299 5.16 -5.99 6.05
CA TRP A 299 5.20 -6.21 4.60
C TRP A 299 4.15 -5.38 3.85
N GLY A 300 2.88 -5.52 4.18
CA GLY A 300 1.77 -4.87 3.50
C GLY A 300 1.65 -3.39 3.85
N LEU A 301 1.43 -2.53 2.84
CA LEU A 301 1.29 -1.09 2.98
C LEU A 301 0.08 -0.60 2.20
N ALA A 302 -0.78 0.23 2.80
CA ALA A 302 -1.89 0.88 2.09
C ALA A 302 -2.23 2.23 2.71
N LEU A 303 -2.51 3.24 1.89
CA LEU A 303 -3.05 4.52 2.37
C LEU A 303 -4.57 4.44 2.43
N ALA A 304 -5.14 4.65 3.61
CA ALA A 304 -6.57 4.56 3.81
C ALA A 304 -7.33 5.71 3.13
N PRO A 305 -8.42 5.43 2.40
CA PRO A 305 -9.25 6.47 1.82
C PRO A 305 -10.02 7.27 2.89
N GLU A 306 -10.60 8.41 2.48
CA GLU A 306 -11.32 9.36 3.35
C GLU A 306 -12.53 8.76 4.09
N ASP A 307 -13.06 7.63 3.65
CA ASP A 307 -14.25 6.96 4.19
C ASP A 307 -13.94 5.59 4.82
N PHE A 308 -12.70 5.41 5.31
CA PHE A 308 -12.27 4.18 6.01
C PHE A 308 -12.45 4.25 7.55
N GLY A 309 -13.28 5.15 8.03
CA GLY A 309 -13.57 5.30 9.46
C GLY A 309 -12.54 6.12 10.21
N ARG A 310 -12.13 5.69 11.42
CA ARG A 310 -11.20 6.44 12.27
C ARG A 310 -9.84 6.67 11.61
N PHE A 311 -9.38 5.71 10.84
CA PHE A 311 -8.06 5.71 10.22
C PHE A 311 -8.06 6.23 8.78
N SER A 312 -9.10 7.02 8.41
CA SER A 312 -9.14 7.69 7.10
C SER A 312 -7.95 8.62 6.92
N GLY A 313 -7.22 8.47 5.81
CA GLY A 313 -6.02 9.25 5.50
C GLY A 313 -4.72 8.71 6.12
N ASP A 314 -4.79 7.71 7.00
CA ASP A 314 -3.62 7.12 7.64
C ASP A 314 -2.93 6.09 6.73
N LEU A 315 -1.63 5.95 6.91
CA LEU A 315 -0.85 4.84 6.34
C LEU A 315 -1.07 3.59 7.19
N LEU A 316 -1.64 2.56 6.59
CA LEU A 316 -1.80 1.25 7.20
C LEU A 316 -0.56 0.41 6.92
N ILE A 317 0.01 -0.17 7.98
CA ILE A 317 1.16 -1.07 7.92
C ILE A 317 0.74 -2.41 8.51
N GLY A 318 0.80 -3.45 7.69
CA GLY A 318 0.51 -4.84 8.07
C GLY A 318 1.79 -5.57 8.45
N ASN A 319 1.77 -6.17 9.62
CA ASN A 319 2.84 -7.01 10.13
C ASN A 319 2.62 -8.46 9.71
N PHE A 320 3.58 -9.05 9.02
CA PHE A 320 3.58 -10.50 8.79
C PHE A 320 3.73 -11.26 10.11
N GLY A 321 4.67 -10.82 10.96
CA GLY A 321 5.07 -11.56 12.15
C GLY A 321 4.01 -11.68 13.26
N ASP A 322 2.96 -10.85 13.28
CA ASP A 322 1.86 -10.99 14.27
C ASP A 322 0.46 -10.76 13.67
N GLY A 323 0.37 -10.56 12.37
CA GLY A 323 -0.89 -10.40 11.63
C GLY A 323 -1.67 -9.12 11.92
N ARG A 324 -1.09 -8.16 12.63
CA ARG A 324 -1.76 -6.91 12.99
C ARG A 324 -1.59 -5.84 11.94
N ILE A 325 -2.57 -4.92 11.89
CA ILE A 325 -2.53 -3.77 10.99
C ILE A 325 -2.55 -2.51 11.84
N HIS A 326 -1.43 -1.79 11.82
CA HIS A 326 -1.24 -0.54 12.53
C HIS A 326 -1.47 0.66 11.62
N ALA A 327 -1.98 1.76 12.18
CA ALA A 327 -2.25 3.00 11.47
C ALA A 327 -1.31 4.10 11.95
N PHE A 328 -0.72 4.81 10.99
CA PHE A 328 0.23 5.90 11.20
C PHE A 328 -0.26 7.14 10.46
N ASP A 329 -0.39 8.27 11.17
CA ASP A 329 -0.89 9.53 10.59
C ASP A 329 0.23 10.31 9.89
N PRO A 330 0.23 10.41 8.55
CA PRO A 330 1.27 11.13 7.82
C PRO A 330 1.22 12.66 8.03
N ALA A 331 0.12 13.19 8.56
CA ALA A 331 -0.04 14.61 8.88
C ALA A 331 0.51 14.98 10.26
N GLN A 332 0.77 14.01 11.13
CA GLN A 332 1.33 14.21 12.46
C GLN A 332 2.68 13.50 12.57
N LEU A 333 3.67 14.25 13.05
CA LEU A 333 5.03 13.73 13.19
C LEU A 333 5.41 13.68 14.67
N THR A 334 6.11 12.62 15.05
CA THR A 334 6.79 12.48 16.32
C THR A 334 7.95 13.49 16.44
N SER A 335 8.55 13.59 17.62
CA SER A 335 9.76 14.42 17.83
C SER A 335 10.92 14.03 16.91
N ASP A 336 10.98 12.78 16.47
CA ASP A 336 12.05 12.22 15.64
C ASP A 336 11.76 12.35 14.13
N GLY A 337 10.57 12.91 13.79
CA GLY A 337 10.15 13.14 12.41
C GLY A 337 9.49 11.96 11.74
N GLU A 338 9.19 10.89 12.47
CA GLU A 338 8.41 9.74 12.02
C GLU A 338 6.91 10.04 12.04
N PHE A 339 6.09 9.24 11.39
CA PHE A 339 4.64 9.37 11.47
C PHE A 339 4.14 8.96 12.86
N GLU A 340 3.13 9.68 13.39
CA GLU A 340 2.54 9.33 14.68
C GLU A 340 1.73 8.04 14.58
N ALA A 341 2.01 7.06 15.44
CA ALA A 341 1.22 5.85 15.55
C ALA A 341 -0.13 6.16 16.21
N VAL A 342 -1.24 6.04 15.49
CA VAL A 342 -2.58 6.43 15.96
C VAL A 342 -3.47 5.26 16.38
N GLY A 343 -2.98 4.04 16.23
CA GLY A 343 -3.64 2.83 16.71
C GLY A 343 -3.55 1.65 15.76
N LEU A 344 -4.43 0.67 15.99
CA LEU A 344 -4.53 -0.54 15.17
C LEU A 344 -5.99 -0.88 14.88
N LEU A 345 -6.23 -1.70 13.85
CA LEU A 345 -7.57 -2.12 13.46
C LEU A 345 -8.14 -3.10 14.48
N HIS A 346 -9.39 -2.88 14.88
CA HIS A 346 -10.10 -3.76 15.81
C HIS A 346 -11.31 -4.42 15.14
N SER A 347 -11.58 -5.66 15.50
CA SER A 347 -12.80 -6.35 15.12
C SER A 347 -14.04 -5.71 15.78
N ALA A 348 -15.22 -6.04 15.30
CA ALA A 348 -16.48 -5.60 15.90
C ALA A 348 -16.64 -6.03 17.37
N SER A 349 -15.88 -7.02 17.84
CA SER A 349 -15.84 -7.42 19.26
C SER A 349 -14.92 -6.53 20.11
N GLY A 350 -14.20 -5.58 19.52
CA GLY A 350 -13.25 -4.70 20.19
C GLY A 350 -11.87 -5.33 20.44
N LYS A 351 -11.61 -6.51 19.89
CA LYS A 351 -10.28 -7.14 19.93
C LYS A 351 -9.46 -6.67 18.73
N PRO A 352 -8.12 -6.51 18.87
CA PRO A 352 -7.25 -6.34 17.72
C PRO A 352 -7.51 -7.40 16.66
N ILE A 353 -7.54 -6.97 15.39
CA ILE A 353 -7.52 -7.91 14.27
C ILE A 353 -6.10 -8.46 14.17
N ALA A 354 -5.99 -9.79 14.06
CA ALA A 354 -4.75 -10.50 13.80
C ALA A 354 -5.04 -11.56 12.74
N ILE A 355 -4.42 -11.40 11.58
CA ILE A 355 -4.54 -12.29 10.43
C ILE A 355 -3.23 -13.06 10.33
N ASP A 356 -3.28 -14.34 10.62
CA ASP A 356 -2.10 -15.21 10.62
C ASP A 356 -1.40 -15.20 9.25
N GLY A 357 -0.09 -14.94 9.23
CA GLY A 357 0.70 -14.85 8.00
C GLY A 357 0.28 -13.69 7.07
N LEU A 358 -0.10 -12.52 7.61
CA LEU A 358 -0.58 -11.37 6.83
C LEU A 358 0.47 -10.83 5.86
N TRP A 359 0.14 -10.81 4.56
CA TRP A 359 0.99 -10.30 3.51
C TRP A 359 0.50 -8.95 2.95
N ALA A 360 -0.13 -8.95 1.79
CA ALA A 360 -0.51 -7.72 1.10
C ALA A 360 -1.72 -7.01 1.73
N LEU A 361 -1.71 -5.70 1.58
CA LEU A 361 -2.83 -4.81 1.85
C LEU A 361 -3.11 -3.94 0.62
N GLN A 362 -4.35 -3.93 0.11
CA GLN A 362 -4.72 -3.04 -0.99
C GLN A 362 -6.20 -2.69 -0.97
N PHE A 363 -6.53 -1.42 -1.24
CA PHE A 363 -7.91 -0.99 -1.38
C PHE A 363 -8.48 -1.32 -2.75
N GLY A 364 -9.79 -1.61 -2.81
CA GLY A 364 -10.50 -1.78 -4.07
C GLY A 364 -10.51 -0.51 -4.93
N HIS A 365 -10.86 -0.63 -6.19
CA HIS A 365 -10.87 0.49 -7.14
C HIS A 365 -12.29 1.02 -7.43
N GLY A 366 -13.30 0.66 -6.63
CA GLY A 366 -14.65 1.18 -6.75
C GLY A 366 -15.46 0.60 -7.90
N ASN A 367 -15.18 -0.63 -8.32
CA ASN A 367 -15.93 -1.30 -9.40
C ASN A 367 -16.29 -2.75 -9.04
N SER A 368 -17.09 -3.38 -9.90
CA SER A 368 -17.59 -4.74 -9.65
C SER A 368 -16.54 -5.84 -9.74
N ALA A 369 -15.40 -5.60 -10.37
CA ALA A 369 -14.38 -6.66 -10.51
C ALA A 369 -13.48 -6.79 -9.28
N ASN A 370 -13.17 -5.67 -8.62
CA ASN A 370 -12.22 -5.61 -7.51
C ASN A 370 -12.77 -4.93 -6.24
N GLY A 371 -14.06 -4.60 -6.20
CA GLY A 371 -14.76 -4.16 -5.01
C GLY A 371 -14.72 -2.67 -4.71
N PRO A 372 -15.39 -2.24 -3.63
CA PRO A 372 -15.50 -0.84 -3.22
C PRO A 372 -14.12 -0.22 -2.87
N ALA A 373 -13.97 1.09 -3.14
CA ALA A 373 -12.72 1.80 -2.88
C ALA A 373 -12.38 1.96 -1.39
N ASN A 374 -13.34 1.78 -0.50
CA ASN A 374 -13.18 1.83 0.95
C ASN A 374 -13.16 0.43 1.62
N THR A 375 -12.98 -0.60 0.83
CA THR A 375 -12.77 -1.97 1.32
C THR A 375 -11.28 -2.30 1.20
N LEU A 376 -10.66 -2.64 2.32
CA LEU A 376 -9.28 -3.11 2.35
C LEU A 376 -9.26 -4.61 2.09
N PHE A 377 -8.59 -5.03 1.02
CA PHE A 377 -8.35 -6.43 0.71
C PHE A 377 -6.96 -6.84 1.20
N PHE A 378 -6.82 -8.12 1.58
CA PHE A 378 -5.57 -8.67 2.07
C PHE A 378 -5.34 -10.08 1.56
N THR A 379 -4.09 -10.49 1.51
CA THR A 379 -3.65 -11.88 1.35
C THR A 379 -2.91 -12.34 2.59
N ALA A 380 -2.87 -13.64 2.82
CA ALA A 380 -2.16 -14.23 3.94
C ALA A 380 -1.72 -15.67 3.67
N GLY A 381 -0.69 -16.10 4.38
CA GLY A 381 -0.18 -17.47 4.43
C GLY A 381 -0.33 -18.08 5.84
N PRO A 382 -1.56 -18.40 6.30
CA PRO A 382 -1.75 -18.93 7.64
C PRO A 382 -1.11 -20.30 7.83
N GLY A 383 -0.84 -20.66 9.12
CA GLY A 383 -0.28 -21.96 9.50
C GLY A 383 1.17 -22.13 9.06
N ASP A 384 2.03 -21.17 9.41
CA ASP A 384 3.45 -21.17 9.02
C ASP A 384 3.62 -21.28 7.50
N GLU A 385 2.83 -20.48 6.75
CA GLU A 385 2.85 -20.36 5.28
C GLU A 385 2.40 -21.62 4.50
N GLU A 386 1.94 -22.66 5.20
CA GLU A 386 1.46 -23.88 4.55
C GLU A 386 0.09 -23.73 3.88
N HIS A 387 -0.62 -22.65 4.15
CA HIS A 387 -1.99 -22.38 3.70
C HIS A 387 -2.15 -21.02 3.02
N GLY A 388 -3.35 -20.70 2.56
CA GLY A 388 -3.63 -19.46 1.89
C GLY A 388 -4.99 -18.85 2.18
N LEU A 389 -5.02 -17.52 2.29
CA LEU A 389 -6.22 -16.75 2.53
C LEU A 389 -6.22 -15.45 1.73
N PHE A 390 -7.34 -15.18 1.04
CA PHE A 390 -7.68 -13.88 0.47
C PHE A 390 -8.96 -13.38 1.12
N GLY A 391 -8.92 -12.19 1.70
CA GLY A 391 -10.05 -11.64 2.44
C GLY A 391 -10.17 -10.13 2.32
N SER A 392 -11.14 -9.58 3.05
CA SER A 392 -11.43 -8.15 3.08
C SER A 392 -11.74 -7.65 4.49
N LEU A 393 -11.52 -6.35 4.71
CA LEU A 393 -11.84 -5.62 5.91
C LEU A 393 -12.69 -4.40 5.53
N VAL A 394 -13.86 -4.29 6.17
CA VAL A 394 -14.82 -3.19 5.94
C VAL A 394 -15.06 -2.47 7.27
N ASN A 395 -15.01 -1.13 7.25
CA ASN A 395 -15.35 -0.36 8.44
C ASN A 395 -16.83 -0.57 8.82
N VAL A 396 -17.08 -0.82 10.10
CA VAL A 396 -18.42 -1.04 10.63
C VAL A 396 -18.70 -0.12 11.82
N PRO A 397 -19.99 0.23 12.09
CA PRO A 397 -20.34 1.01 13.27
C PRO A 397 -19.83 0.35 14.57
N PRO A 398 -19.61 1.14 15.64
CA PRO A 398 -19.30 0.59 16.94
C PRO A 398 -20.36 -0.43 17.37
N PRO A 399 -19.99 -1.52 18.05
CA PRO A 399 -20.95 -2.47 18.58
C PRO A 399 -21.97 -1.73 19.44
N GLY A 400 -23.24 -1.88 19.13
CA GLY A 400 -24.33 -1.23 19.86
C GLY A 400 -24.22 -1.59 21.35
N ARG A 401 -24.23 -0.59 22.24
CA ARG A 401 -24.49 -0.86 23.65
C ARG A 401 -25.86 -1.55 23.70
N GLN A 402 -25.89 -2.84 24.00
CA GLN A 402 -27.13 -3.49 24.40
C GLN A 402 -27.63 -2.64 25.58
N ARG A 403 -28.79 -1.98 25.38
CA ARG A 403 -29.52 -1.44 26.51
C ARG A 403 -29.81 -2.65 27.40
N ALA A 404 -29.25 -2.64 28.59
CA ALA A 404 -29.74 -3.49 29.65
C ALA A 404 -31.18 -3.02 29.92
N ASP A 405 -32.16 -3.83 29.48
CA ASP A 405 -33.56 -3.68 29.85
C ASP A 405 -33.74 -4.09 31.32
#